data_dff49828ba3db1ad9b54f973943e0932
#
_entry.id   dff49828ba3db1ad9b54f973943e0932
#
_cell.length_a   1.000
_cell.length_b   1.000
_cell.length_c   1.000
_cell.angle_alpha   90.00
_cell.angle_beta   90.00
_cell.angle_gamma   90.00
#
_symmetry.space_group_name_H-M   'P 1'
#
loop_
_entity.id
_entity.type
_entity.pdbx_description
1 polymer ?
#
loop_
_entity_poly.entity_id
_entity_poly.type
_entity_poly.pdbx_seq_one_letter_code
_entity_poly.pdbx_strand_id
1 'polypeptide(L)'
;EDTISILRGLKERFEIFHGVRIHDDALVAAATLSNRYITDRFLPDKAIDLVDEAAAMIRTEIDSMPSEMDALNRRILQLEVEEKALSKEKDNLSAARLEALKKELAEYKSQFAEMKAKWEDEKQAILSEKQLKEKVDALKAEIDLATNSGDFEKAARLRYGELPSLEKQLEKAKAQNAGRKGDLLQDEVTEEQINEIVSRWTGIPVARLKEGEREKILHLPEDLHRRVVGQDEAVDKVSDAILRSRAGISDPNRPIGSFLFLGPTGVGKTELAKALAENLFDDEKNIVRIDMSEYMEKFSVSRLVGAPPGYVGYEEGGTLTEAVRRKPYSIVLFDEIEKAHPDVFNILLQILDDGRITDSQGRTVDFKNTIIILTSNLGATDIIEGIEGGGISKAAQDRVYAILKQSFRPEFLNRLDEIIMFKPLTKENIGGIVEIQLRRLAKRLEQENLILNISDKAKSYIAENGYDNVYGARPLKRFIQKYVETPIARYIIEKNPAAGSAVKVDADE
;
A
#
# COMPACT_ATOMS: atom_id res chain seq x y z
N GLU A 1 9.44 -4.91 23.85
CA GLU A 1 8.90 -5.70 25.00
C GLU A 1 8.25 -4.77 26.02
N ASP A 2 8.91 -3.68 26.44
CA ASP A 2 8.37 -2.73 27.41
C ASP A 2 7.03 -2.13 26.97
N THR A 3 6.89 -1.77 25.70
CA THR A 3 5.63 -1.26 25.14
C THR A 3 4.50 -2.28 25.24
N ILE A 4 4.76 -3.55 24.94
CA ILE A 4 3.75 -4.62 25.07
C ILE A 4 3.32 -4.78 26.52
N SER A 5 4.25 -4.70 27.46
CA SER A 5 3.94 -4.75 28.88
C SER A 5 3.07 -3.58 29.33
N ILE A 6 3.34 -2.37 28.84
CA ILE A 6 2.52 -1.17 29.09
C ILE A 6 1.11 -1.36 28.51
N LEU A 7 1.01 -1.82 27.26
CA LEU A 7 -0.29 -2.07 26.61
C LEU A 7 -1.12 -3.12 27.35
N ARG A 8 -0.49 -4.20 27.83
CA ARG A 8 -1.17 -5.21 28.66
C ARG A 8 -1.68 -4.62 29.98
N GLY A 9 -0.93 -3.69 30.57
CA GLY A 9 -1.37 -2.96 31.76
C GLY A 9 -2.54 -2.00 31.52
N LEU A 10 -2.66 -1.47 30.31
CA LEU A 10 -3.74 -0.57 29.91
C LEU A 10 -4.98 -1.28 29.33
N LYS A 11 -4.81 -2.54 28.91
CA LYS A 11 -5.84 -3.34 28.21
C LYS A 11 -7.21 -3.29 28.90
N GLU A 12 -7.27 -3.61 30.17
CA GLU A 12 -8.51 -3.68 30.94
C GLU A 12 -9.25 -2.32 30.95
N ARG A 13 -8.51 -1.21 31.04
CA ARG A 13 -9.08 0.15 31.00
C ARG A 13 -9.68 0.47 29.64
N PHE A 14 -9.00 0.12 28.54
CA PHE A 14 -9.52 0.32 27.19
C PHE A 14 -10.75 -0.56 26.92
N GLU A 15 -10.71 -1.83 27.35
CA GLU A 15 -11.85 -2.75 27.22
C GLU A 15 -13.10 -2.23 27.92
N ILE A 16 -12.95 -1.62 29.12
CA ILE A 16 -14.06 -1.03 29.87
C ILE A 16 -14.56 0.24 29.20
N PHE A 17 -13.64 1.15 28.83
CA PHE A 17 -13.99 2.44 28.25
C PHE A 17 -14.74 2.29 26.93
N HIS A 18 -14.22 1.48 26.03
CA HIS A 18 -14.83 1.27 24.72
C HIS A 18 -15.94 0.20 24.75
N GLY A 19 -15.91 -0.72 25.70
CA GLY A 19 -16.87 -1.82 25.80
C GLY A 19 -16.63 -2.92 24.78
N VAL A 20 -15.38 -3.15 24.42
CA VAL A 20 -14.91 -4.15 23.44
C VAL A 20 -13.89 -5.06 24.13
N ARG A 21 -13.58 -6.20 23.53
CA ARG A 21 -12.48 -7.07 23.95
C ARG A 21 -11.25 -6.80 23.11
N ILE A 22 -10.06 -6.90 23.70
CA ILE A 22 -8.80 -6.71 23.01
C ILE A 22 -7.97 -7.98 23.14
N HIS A 23 -7.63 -8.60 22.01
CA HIS A 23 -6.76 -9.77 22.00
C HIS A 23 -5.30 -9.41 22.27
N ASP A 24 -4.53 -10.35 22.81
CA ASP A 24 -3.11 -10.12 23.10
C ASP A 24 -2.29 -9.97 21.79
N ASP A 25 -2.67 -10.68 20.75
CA ASP A 25 -2.10 -10.55 19.40
C ASP A 25 -2.27 -9.13 18.82
N ALA A 26 -3.40 -8.46 19.08
CA ALA A 26 -3.59 -7.06 18.71
C ALA A 26 -2.60 -6.12 19.42
N LEU A 27 -2.30 -6.36 20.71
CA LEU A 27 -1.32 -5.56 21.46
C LEU A 27 0.10 -5.77 20.92
N VAL A 28 0.45 -7.02 20.62
CA VAL A 28 1.73 -7.36 20.00
C VAL A 28 1.83 -6.73 18.60
N ALA A 29 0.77 -6.84 17.78
CA ALA A 29 0.71 -6.21 16.47
C ALA A 29 0.83 -4.68 16.57
N ALA A 30 0.11 -4.02 17.48
CA ALA A 30 0.18 -2.58 17.69
C ALA A 30 1.61 -2.12 18.02
N ALA A 31 2.32 -2.82 18.90
CA ALA A 31 3.69 -2.49 19.26
C ALA A 31 4.67 -2.72 18.10
N THR A 32 4.57 -3.86 17.41
CA THR A 32 5.50 -4.26 16.36
C THR A 32 5.29 -3.47 15.08
N LEU A 33 4.04 -3.34 14.62
CA LEU A 33 3.70 -2.64 13.39
C LEU A 33 3.89 -1.13 13.53
N SER A 34 3.51 -0.53 14.68
CA SER A 34 3.77 0.88 14.89
C SER A 34 5.27 1.20 14.91
N ASN A 35 6.07 0.35 15.55
CA ASN A 35 7.52 0.53 15.55
C ASN A 35 8.12 0.47 14.15
N ARG A 36 7.60 -0.43 13.32
CA ARG A 36 8.09 -0.70 11.96
C ARG A 36 7.58 0.33 10.95
N TYR A 37 6.30 0.70 11.03
CA TYR A 37 5.61 1.41 9.94
C TYR A 37 5.26 2.87 10.24
N ILE A 38 5.23 3.28 11.50
CA ILE A 38 4.94 4.66 11.89
C ILE A 38 6.23 5.31 12.36
N THR A 39 6.83 6.14 11.51
CA THR A 39 8.17 6.71 11.75
C THR A 39 8.15 8.11 12.38
N ASP A 40 7.01 8.80 12.33
CA ASP A 40 6.84 10.18 12.78
C ASP A 40 6.43 10.32 14.27
N ARG A 41 6.24 9.19 14.96
CA ARG A 41 5.86 9.13 16.38
C ARG A 41 6.71 8.11 17.15
N PHE A 42 6.74 8.24 18.47
CA PHE A 42 7.55 7.40 19.35
C PHE A 42 6.71 6.35 20.09
N LEU A 43 7.35 5.24 20.46
CA LEU A 43 6.80 4.27 21.41
C LEU A 43 6.91 4.84 22.84
N PRO A 44 5.95 4.55 23.73
CA PRO A 44 4.78 3.68 23.52
C PRO A 44 3.57 4.37 22.87
N ASP A 45 3.56 5.70 22.77
CA ASP A 45 2.37 6.50 22.42
C ASP A 45 1.70 6.06 21.12
N LYS A 46 2.45 5.87 20.05
CA LYS A 46 1.89 5.42 18.75
C LYS A 46 1.20 4.06 18.81
N ALA A 47 1.67 3.16 19.69
CA ALA A 47 1.04 1.85 19.86
C ALA A 47 -0.22 1.94 20.73
N ILE A 48 -0.23 2.84 21.72
CA ILE A 48 -1.40 3.17 22.53
C ILE A 48 -2.50 3.75 21.65
N ASP A 49 -2.17 4.74 20.81
CA ASP A 49 -3.11 5.37 19.89
C ASP A 49 -3.74 4.36 18.91
N LEU A 50 -2.94 3.38 18.40
CA LEU A 50 -3.48 2.33 17.53
C LEU A 50 -4.51 1.45 18.24
N VAL A 51 -4.25 1.07 19.47
CA VAL A 51 -5.18 0.24 20.25
C VAL A 51 -6.45 1.03 20.59
N ASP A 52 -6.30 2.29 20.96
CA ASP A 52 -7.43 3.19 21.23
C ASP A 52 -8.32 3.40 20.01
N GLU A 53 -7.71 3.71 18.83
CA GLU A 53 -8.46 3.89 17.59
C GLU A 53 -9.13 2.58 17.12
N ALA A 54 -8.47 1.42 17.28
CA ALA A 54 -9.06 0.13 16.95
C ALA A 54 -10.28 -0.18 17.84
N ALA A 55 -10.16 0.07 19.13
CA ALA A 55 -11.26 -0.10 20.07
C ALA A 55 -12.42 0.87 19.77
N ALA A 56 -12.11 2.13 19.42
CA ALA A 56 -13.10 3.12 19.02
C ALA A 56 -13.80 2.77 17.69
N MET A 57 -13.06 2.19 16.72
CA MET A 57 -13.61 1.73 15.45
C MET A 57 -14.63 0.62 15.67
N ILE A 58 -14.27 -0.45 16.38
CA ILE A 58 -15.18 -1.55 16.72
C ILE A 58 -16.39 -1.03 17.50
N ARG A 59 -16.18 -0.12 18.45
CA ARG A 59 -17.29 0.52 19.18
C ARG A 59 -18.26 1.23 18.23
N THR A 60 -17.73 1.97 17.26
CA THR A 60 -18.56 2.66 16.26
C THR A 60 -19.32 1.67 15.38
N GLU A 61 -18.71 0.55 15.03
CA GLU A 61 -19.35 -0.53 14.27
C GLU A 61 -20.49 -1.19 15.04
N ILE A 62 -20.31 -1.44 16.36
CA ILE A 62 -21.38 -1.96 17.24
C ILE A 62 -22.55 -0.98 17.33
N ASP A 63 -22.27 0.32 17.39
CA ASP A 63 -23.30 1.36 17.51
C ASP A 63 -23.96 1.69 16.15
N SER A 64 -23.33 1.37 15.03
CA SER A 64 -23.84 1.62 13.66
C SER A 64 -24.57 0.42 13.09
N MET A 65 -25.41 0.68 12.10
CA MET A 65 -26.08 -0.39 11.34
C MET A 65 -25.05 -1.12 10.47
N PRO A 66 -24.99 -2.47 10.48
CA PRO A 66 -24.13 -3.25 9.60
C PRO A 66 -24.33 -2.90 8.11
N SER A 67 -23.24 -2.94 7.33
CA SER A 67 -23.24 -2.55 5.91
C SER A 67 -24.25 -3.34 5.06
N GLU A 68 -24.45 -4.63 5.37
CA GLU A 68 -25.42 -5.48 4.70
C GLU A 68 -26.87 -5.04 4.96
N MET A 69 -27.16 -4.65 6.19
CA MET A 69 -28.48 -4.11 6.56
C MET A 69 -28.72 -2.74 5.94
N ASP A 70 -27.70 -1.87 5.87
CA ASP A 70 -27.81 -0.58 5.21
C ASP A 70 -28.06 -0.73 3.69
N ALA A 71 -27.40 -1.67 3.05
CA ALA A 71 -27.65 -1.99 1.64
C ALA A 71 -29.10 -2.48 1.38
N LEU A 72 -29.59 -3.38 2.23
CA LEU A 72 -31.00 -3.83 2.17
C LEU A 72 -31.98 -2.67 2.43
N ASN A 73 -31.69 -1.82 3.40
CA ASN A 73 -32.55 -0.65 3.71
C ASN A 73 -32.59 0.33 2.54
N ARG A 74 -31.46 0.61 1.89
CA ARG A 74 -31.42 1.45 0.67
C ARG A 74 -32.24 0.83 -0.45
N ARG A 75 -32.14 -0.49 -0.63
CA ARG A 75 -32.92 -1.20 -1.66
C ARG A 75 -34.41 -1.11 -1.37
N ILE A 76 -34.82 -1.30 -0.11
CA ILE A 76 -36.23 -1.15 0.32
C ILE A 76 -36.71 0.28 0.00
N LEU A 77 -35.96 1.31 0.35
CA LEU A 77 -36.31 2.70 0.08
C LEU A 77 -36.47 2.98 -1.42
N GLN A 78 -35.58 2.43 -2.27
CA GLN A 78 -35.70 2.56 -3.73
C GLN A 78 -36.98 1.92 -4.24
N LEU A 79 -37.28 0.70 -3.78
CA LEU A 79 -38.50 -0.02 -4.19
C LEU A 79 -39.79 0.66 -3.68
N GLU A 80 -39.77 1.27 -2.48
CA GLU A 80 -40.89 2.06 -1.96
C GLU A 80 -41.15 3.33 -2.79
N VAL A 81 -40.09 3.99 -3.28
CA VAL A 81 -40.22 5.12 -4.19
C VAL A 81 -40.82 4.67 -5.51
N GLU A 82 -40.35 3.54 -6.08
CA GLU A 82 -40.87 2.96 -7.32
C GLU A 82 -42.36 2.52 -7.14
N GLU A 83 -42.69 1.91 -6.00
CA GLU A 83 -44.07 1.54 -5.67
C GLU A 83 -45.01 2.76 -5.66
N LYS A 84 -44.59 3.86 -5.01
CA LYS A 84 -45.37 5.10 -4.97
C LYS A 84 -45.52 5.74 -6.34
N ALA A 85 -44.54 5.61 -7.22
CA ALA A 85 -44.63 6.11 -8.59
C ALA A 85 -45.60 5.28 -9.41
N LEU A 86 -45.43 3.94 -9.45
CA LEU A 86 -46.26 3.02 -10.20
C LEU A 86 -47.72 2.98 -9.71
N SER A 87 -47.97 3.21 -8.43
CA SER A 87 -49.33 3.26 -7.87
C SER A 87 -50.20 4.41 -8.43
N LYS A 88 -49.60 5.41 -9.04
CA LYS A 88 -50.29 6.56 -9.67
C LYS A 88 -50.62 6.31 -11.14
N GLU A 89 -50.04 5.29 -11.76
CA GLU A 89 -50.25 4.94 -13.15
C GLU A 89 -51.41 3.90 -13.29
N LYS A 90 -52.14 3.96 -14.39
CA LYS A 90 -53.37 3.14 -14.58
C LYS A 90 -53.28 2.15 -15.74
N ASP A 91 -52.09 1.96 -16.29
CA ASP A 91 -51.89 1.02 -17.38
C ASP A 91 -51.63 -0.42 -16.89
N ASN A 92 -51.94 -1.43 -17.72
CA ASN A 92 -51.84 -2.84 -17.35
C ASN A 92 -50.40 -3.32 -17.12
N LEU A 93 -49.41 -2.69 -17.78
CA LEU A 93 -47.97 -3.01 -17.61
C LEU A 93 -47.48 -2.53 -16.23
N SER A 94 -47.84 -1.31 -15.85
CA SER A 94 -47.53 -0.77 -14.54
C SER A 94 -48.20 -1.55 -13.41
N ALA A 95 -49.40 -2.06 -13.61
CA ALA A 95 -50.08 -2.90 -12.63
C ALA A 95 -49.39 -4.25 -12.41
N ALA A 96 -48.94 -4.93 -13.48
CA ALA A 96 -48.16 -6.17 -13.37
C ALA A 96 -46.79 -5.96 -12.70
N ARG A 97 -46.10 -4.86 -13.03
CA ARG A 97 -44.84 -4.52 -12.39
C ARG A 97 -45.03 -4.20 -10.91
N LEU A 98 -46.11 -3.50 -10.55
CA LEU A 98 -46.47 -3.17 -9.17
C LEU A 98 -46.68 -4.43 -8.32
N GLU A 99 -47.35 -5.46 -8.84
CA GLU A 99 -47.55 -6.74 -8.13
C GLU A 99 -46.20 -7.47 -7.89
N ALA A 100 -45.35 -7.53 -8.90
CA ALA A 100 -44.02 -8.12 -8.77
C ALA A 100 -43.17 -7.35 -7.74
N LEU A 101 -43.20 -6.03 -7.81
CA LEU A 101 -42.46 -5.14 -6.89
C LEU A 101 -42.94 -5.27 -5.46
N LYS A 102 -44.23 -5.41 -5.20
CA LYS A 102 -44.77 -5.65 -3.86
C LYS A 102 -44.30 -6.97 -3.26
N LYS A 103 -44.14 -8.01 -4.06
CA LYS A 103 -43.59 -9.29 -3.59
C LYS A 103 -42.10 -9.14 -3.23
N GLU A 104 -41.31 -8.53 -4.13
CA GLU A 104 -39.89 -8.25 -3.89
C GLU A 104 -39.69 -7.39 -2.63
N LEU A 105 -40.51 -6.35 -2.46
CA LEU A 105 -40.48 -5.49 -1.31
C LEU A 105 -40.84 -6.19 0.01
N ALA A 106 -41.81 -7.12 -0.03
CA ALA A 106 -42.18 -7.92 1.12
C ALA A 106 -41.06 -8.89 1.53
N GLU A 107 -40.35 -9.48 0.58
CA GLU A 107 -39.20 -10.35 0.82
C GLU A 107 -38.04 -9.57 1.48
N TYR A 108 -37.67 -8.42 0.91
CA TYR A 108 -36.59 -7.59 1.49
C TYR A 108 -36.95 -7.04 2.87
N LYS A 109 -38.23 -6.64 3.10
CA LYS A 109 -38.69 -6.22 4.42
C LYS A 109 -38.63 -7.34 5.45
N SER A 110 -38.97 -8.59 5.04
CA SER A 110 -38.88 -9.76 5.91
C SER A 110 -37.42 -10.06 6.28
N GLN A 111 -36.53 -10.07 5.29
CA GLN A 111 -35.09 -10.26 5.50
C GLN A 111 -34.49 -9.17 6.42
N PHE A 112 -34.83 -7.91 6.16
CA PHE A 112 -34.39 -6.79 6.98
C PHE A 112 -34.88 -6.89 8.43
N ALA A 113 -36.15 -7.28 8.63
CA ALA A 113 -36.69 -7.44 9.98
C ALA A 113 -36.03 -8.60 10.74
N GLU A 114 -35.72 -9.72 10.07
CA GLU A 114 -34.96 -10.82 10.67
C GLU A 114 -33.54 -10.43 11.07
N MET A 115 -32.81 -9.76 10.14
CA MET A 115 -31.46 -9.29 10.42
C MET A 115 -31.46 -8.24 11.53
N LYS A 116 -32.45 -7.35 11.53
CA LYS A 116 -32.57 -6.30 12.56
C LYS A 116 -32.79 -6.91 13.94
N ALA A 117 -33.64 -7.92 14.06
CA ALA A 117 -33.88 -8.61 15.32
C ALA A 117 -32.60 -9.29 15.83
N LYS A 118 -31.85 -9.98 14.96
CA LYS A 118 -30.56 -10.59 15.31
C LYS A 118 -29.55 -9.53 15.79
N TRP A 119 -29.41 -8.45 15.04
CA TRP A 119 -28.52 -7.34 15.38
C TRP A 119 -28.88 -6.67 16.70
N GLU A 120 -30.16 -6.42 16.97
CA GLU A 120 -30.62 -5.84 18.24
C GLU A 120 -30.34 -6.79 19.42
N ASP A 121 -30.53 -8.12 19.23
CA ASP A 121 -30.21 -9.13 20.25
C ASP A 121 -28.68 -9.19 20.52
N GLU A 122 -27.84 -9.18 19.50
CA GLU A 122 -26.38 -9.16 19.65
C GLU A 122 -25.92 -7.89 20.35
N LYS A 123 -26.44 -6.73 19.94
CA LYS A 123 -26.13 -5.43 20.54
C LYS A 123 -26.53 -5.37 22.02
N GLN A 124 -27.70 -5.88 22.38
CA GLN A 124 -28.15 -5.93 23.77
C GLN A 124 -27.28 -6.85 24.64
N ALA A 125 -26.83 -7.97 24.09
CA ALA A 125 -25.94 -8.89 24.78
C ALA A 125 -24.59 -8.21 25.12
N ILE A 126 -23.99 -7.51 24.13
CA ILE A 126 -22.73 -6.76 24.31
C ILE A 126 -22.90 -5.63 25.34
N LEU A 127 -23.98 -4.85 25.25
CA LEU A 127 -24.27 -3.75 26.17
C LEU A 127 -24.49 -4.24 27.60
N SER A 128 -25.18 -5.37 27.78
CA SER A 128 -25.42 -5.95 29.13
C SER A 128 -24.11 -6.43 29.78
N GLU A 129 -23.21 -7.04 29.02
CA GLU A 129 -21.88 -7.43 29.52
C GLU A 129 -21.06 -6.20 29.93
N LYS A 130 -21.07 -5.14 29.11
CA LYS A 130 -20.40 -3.87 29.43
C LYS A 130 -20.92 -3.26 30.74
N GLN A 131 -22.23 -3.15 30.91
CA GLN A 131 -22.83 -2.61 32.12
C GLN A 131 -22.46 -3.42 33.38
N LEU A 132 -22.34 -4.75 33.26
CA LEU A 132 -21.89 -5.60 34.37
C LEU A 132 -20.41 -5.36 34.69
N LYS A 133 -19.55 -5.20 33.70
CA LYS A 133 -18.14 -4.85 33.92
C LYS A 133 -18.00 -3.50 34.61
N GLU A 134 -18.68 -2.45 34.09
CA GLU A 134 -18.67 -1.11 34.71
C GLU A 134 -19.11 -1.15 36.19
N LYS A 135 -20.14 -1.94 36.51
CA LYS A 135 -20.60 -2.12 37.92
C LYS A 135 -19.56 -2.80 38.79
N VAL A 136 -18.89 -3.85 38.27
CA VAL A 136 -17.82 -4.55 38.98
C VAL A 136 -16.67 -3.60 39.30
N ASP A 137 -16.27 -2.79 38.35
CA ASP A 137 -15.15 -1.85 38.52
C ASP A 137 -15.50 -0.68 39.42
N ALA A 138 -16.70 -0.13 39.31
CA ALA A 138 -17.19 0.88 40.24
C ALA A 138 -17.20 0.34 41.68
N LEU A 139 -17.61 -0.94 41.87
CA LEU A 139 -17.63 -1.57 43.16
C LEU A 139 -16.22 -1.84 43.72
N LYS A 140 -15.26 -2.23 42.85
CA LYS A 140 -13.85 -2.38 43.23
C LYS A 140 -13.25 -1.06 43.69
N ALA A 141 -13.52 0.03 42.93
CA ALA A 141 -13.06 1.36 43.30
C ALA A 141 -13.67 1.83 44.62
N GLU A 142 -14.96 1.50 44.89
CA GLU A 142 -15.60 1.80 46.18
C GLU A 142 -15.01 1.00 47.34
N ILE A 143 -14.64 -0.25 47.12
CA ILE A 143 -13.93 -1.10 48.11
C ILE A 143 -12.58 -0.47 48.43
N ASP A 144 -11.81 -0.02 47.43
CA ASP A 144 -10.49 0.58 47.66
C ASP A 144 -10.62 1.92 48.41
N LEU A 145 -11.60 2.75 48.05
CA LEU A 145 -11.90 3.99 48.79
C LEU A 145 -12.29 3.72 50.26
N ALA A 146 -13.16 2.74 50.49
CA ALA A 146 -13.58 2.36 51.85
C ALA A 146 -12.39 1.81 52.65
N THR A 147 -11.52 1.00 52.05
CA THR A 147 -10.30 0.49 52.65
C THR A 147 -9.33 1.61 53.04
N ASN A 148 -9.11 2.56 52.11
CA ASN A 148 -8.22 3.70 52.33
C ASN A 148 -8.75 4.71 53.35
N SER A 149 -10.08 4.81 53.51
CA SER A 149 -10.74 5.64 54.52
C SER A 149 -10.86 4.97 55.89
N GLY A 150 -10.46 3.70 56.01
CA GLY A 150 -10.52 2.94 57.28
C GLY A 150 -11.90 2.34 57.57
N ASP A 151 -12.86 2.42 56.66
CA ASP A 151 -14.18 1.79 56.80
C ASP A 151 -14.13 0.32 56.37
N PHE A 152 -13.52 -0.49 57.22
CA PHE A 152 -13.31 -1.92 56.96
C PHE A 152 -14.61 -2.72 56.94
N GLU A 153 -15.64 -2.26 57.66
CA GLU A 153 -16.95 -2.94 57.71
C GLU A 153 -17.65 -2.83 56.35
N LYS A 154 -17.68 -1.61 55.76
CA LYS A 154 -18.21 -1.36 54.41
C LYS A 154 -17.40 -2.11 53.38
N ALA A 155 -16.07 -2.03 53.44
CA ALA A 155 -15.17 -2.73 52.50
C ALA A 155 -15.39 -4.26 52.52
N ALA A 156 -15.54 -4.86 53.71
CA ALA A 156 -15.80 -6.27 53.84
C ALA A 156 -17.17 -6.70 53.31
N ARG A 157 -18.22 -5.89 53.57
CA ARG A 157 -19.57 -6.15 53.04
C ARG A 157 -19.61 -6.15 51.53
N LEU A 158 -19.00 -5.15 50.92
CA LEU A 158 -18.92 -5.03 49.47
C LEU A 158 -18.07 -6.14 48.82
N ARG A 159 -16.90 -6.43 49.41
CA ARG A 159 -15.94 -7.43 48.90
C ARG A 159 -16.46 -8.88 49.00
N TYR A 160 -17.11 -9.24 50.08
CA TYR A 160 -17.56 -10.62 50.32
C TYR A 160 -19.04 -10.85 50.01
N GLY A 161 -19.86 -9.79 49.99
CA GLY A 161 -21.30 -9.86 49.72
C GLY A 161 -21.67 -9.55 48.29
N GLU A 162 -21.37 -8.33 47.79
CA GLU A 162 -21.86 -7.84 46.52
C GLU A 162 -20.98 -8.21 45.32
N LEU A 163 -19.65 -8.08 45.47
CA LEU A 163 -18.69 -8.34 44.41
C LEU A 163 -18.79 -9.79 43.84
N PRO A 164 -18.82 -10.85 44.62
CA PRO A 164 -18.90 -12.21 44.09
C PRO A 164 -20.18 -12.49 43.32
N SER A 165 -21.28 -11.81 43.69
CA SER A 165 -22.56 -11.98 43.00
C SER A 165 -22.54 -11.33 41.62
N LEU A 166 -21.93 -10.14 41.51
CA LEU A 166 -21.76 -9.44 40.22
C LEU A 166 -20.75 -10.15 39.32
N GLU A 167 -19.65 -10.62 39.87
CA GLU A 167 -18.65 -11.40 39.10
C GLU A 167 -19.29 -12.70 38.55
N LYS A 168 -20.13 -13.39 39.33
CA LYS A 168 -20.86 -14.55 38.83
C LYS A 168 -21.88 -14.25 37.76
N GLN A 169 -22.52 -13.08 37.82
CA GLN A 169 -23.42 -12.59 36.73
C GLN A 169 -22.62 -12.26 35.47
N LEU A 170 -21.47 -11.62 35.65
CA LEU A 170 -20.58 -11.31 34.52
C LEU A 170 -20.03 -12.57 33.83
N GLU A 171 -19.61 -13.58 34.62
CA GLU A 171 -19.16 -14.88 34.08
C GLU A 171 -20.27 -15.61 33.31
N LYS A 172 -21.49 -15.58 33.83
CA LYS A 172 -22.64 -16.13 33.07
C LYS A 172 -22.92 -15.41 31.77
N ALA A 173 -22.88 -14.06 31.78
CA ALA A 173 -23.07 -13.26 30.58
C ALA A 173 -21.96 -13.55 29.54
N LYS A 174 -20.70 -13.64 30.01
CA LYS A 174 -19.56 -14.01 29.12
C LYS A 174 -19.74 -15.42 28.53
N ALA A 175 -20.13 -16.38 29.32
CA ALA A 175 -20.36 -17.76 28.84
C ALA A 175 -21.51 -17.86 27.85
N GLN A 176 -22.56 -17.06 28.00
CA GLN A 176 -23.68 -16.99 27.06
C GLN A 176 -23.28 -16.32 25.76
N ASN A 177 -22.46 -15.26 25.84
CA ASN A 177 -21.95 -14.55 24.67
C ASN A 177 -20.90 -15.38 23.91
N ALA A 178 -20.00 -16.09 24.58
CA ALA A 178 -19.01 -16.95 23.95
C ALA A 178 -19.60 -18.12 23.14
N GLY A 179 -20.82 -18.56 23.50
CA GLY A 179 -21.57 -19.58 22.74
C GLY A 179 -22.32 -19.01 21.51
N ARG A 180 -22.47 -17.70 21.43
CA ARG A 180 -23.06 -17.01 20.28
C ARG A 180 -21.90 -16.55 19.41
N LYS A 181 -21.59 -17.25 18.32
CA LYS A 181 -20.79 -16.65 17.24
C LYS A 181 -21.63 -15.50 16.67
N GLY A 182 -21.26 -14.26 17.01
CA GLY A 182 -21.86 -13.08 16.40
C GLY A 182 -21.58 -13.10 14.89
N ASP A 183 -22.61 -13.35 14.08
CA ASP A 183 -22.48 -13.33 12.63
C ASP A 183 -22.50 -11.90 12.07
N LEU A 184 -23.04 -10.92 12.81
CA LEU A 184 -23.28 -9.56 12.37
C LEU A 184 -22.42 -8.51 13.06
N LEU A 185 -21.99 -8.72 14.32
CA LEU A 185 -21.19 -7.75 15.08
C LEU A 185 -19.89 -8.39 15.57
N GLN A 186 -18.78 -7.71 15.29
CA GLN A 186 -17.49 -7.99 15.90
C GLN A 186 -17.37 -7.16 17.17
N ASP A 187 -17.09 -7.80 18.30
CA ASP A 187 -16.87 -7.15 19.59
C ASP A 187 -15.42 -7.27 20.10
N GLU A 188 -14.55 -7.79 19.24
CA GLU A 188 -13.16 -8.10 19.55
C GLU A 188 -12.19 -7.34 18.66
N VAL A 189 -11.20 -6.68 19.26
CA VAL A 189 -10.06 -6.09 18.55
C VAL A 189 -9.01 -7.16 18.40
N THR A 190 -8.72 -7.53 17.16
CA THR A 190 -7.69 -8.49 16.77
C THR A 190 -6.57 -7.80 16.00
N GLU A 191 -5.56 -8.55 15.58
CA GLU A 191 -4.51 -8.07 14.70
C GLU A 191 -5.07 -7.44 13.42
N GLU A 192 -6.24 -7.90 12.93
CA GLU A 192 -6.84 -7.39 11.68
C GLU A 192 -7.21 -5.91 11.76
N GLN A 193 -7.83 -5.48 12.85
CA GLN A 193 -8.21 -4.09 13.07
C GLN A 193 -6.98 -3.19 13.20
N ILE A 194 -5.95 -3.66 13.89
CA ILE A 194 -4.67 -2.94 13.98
C ILE A 194 -4.04 -2.79 12.59
N ASN A 195 -4.01 -3.85 11.79
CA ASN A 195 -3.52 -3.83 10.41
C ASN A 195 -4.28 -2.82 9.55
N GLU A 196 -5.62 -2.75 9.70
CA GLU A 196 -6.45 -1.79 8.97
C GLU A 196 -6.10 -0.33 9.31
N ILE A 197 -5.92 -0.02 10.60
CA ILE A 197 -5.57 1.34 11.03
C ILE A 197 -4.16 1.70 10.59
N VAL A 198 -3.18 0.81 10.76
CA VAL A 198 -1.81 1.02 10.26
C VAL A 198 -1.83 1.27 8.75
N SER A 199 -2.62 0.49 8.00
CA SER A 199 -2.80 0.70 6.56
C SER A 199 -3.38 2.08 6.24
N ARG A 200 -4.38 2.51 7.00
CA ARG A 200 -5.02 3.83 6.82
C ARG A 200 -4.07 4.98 7.13
N TRP A 201 -3.25 4.87 8.17
CA TRP A 201 -2.29 5.90 8.56
C TRP A 201 -1.08 5.98 7.63
N THR A 202 -0.59 4.84 7.17
CA THR A 202 0.67 4.73 6.40
C THR A 202 0.44 4.67 4.89
N GLY A 203 -0.78 4.33 4.45
CA GLY A 203 -1.10 4.03 3.06
C GLY A 203 -0.59 2.67 2.58
N ILE A 204 -0.11 1.79 3.47
CA ILE A 204 0.36 0.43 3.14
C ILE A 204 -0.84 -0.50 3.11
N PRO A 205 -1.06 -1.28 2.03
CA PRO A 205 -2.20 -2.20 1.95
C PRO A 205 -2.20 -3.29 3.04
N VAL A 206 -3.39 -3.59 3.61
CA VAL A 206 -3.57 -4.60 4.68
C VAL A 206 -3.01 -5.97 4.30
N ALA A 207 -3.15 -6.37 3.05
CA ALA A 207 -2.66 -7.65 2.54
C ALA A 207 -1.15 -7.85 2.75
N ARG A 208 -0.39 -6.76 2.85
CA ARG A 208 1.05 -6.78 3.09
C ARG A 208 1.46 -6.85 4.56
N LEU A 209 0.59 -6.42 5.43
CA LEU A 209 0.81 -6.51 6.87
C LEU A 209 0.63 -7.95 7.35
N LYS A 210 -0.05 -8.80 6.57
CA LYS A 210 -0.24 -10.23 6.81
C LYS A 210 0.87 -11.08 6.16
N GLU A 211 1.01 -12.32 6.56
CA GLU A 211 2.11 -13.28 6.34
C GLU A 211 2.67 -13.49 4.91
N GLY A 212 2.07 -12.94 3.86
CA GLY A 212 2.51 -13.15 2.48
C GLY A 212 3.83 -12.46 2.07
N GLU A 213 4.46 -11.67 2.94
CA GLU A 213 5.66 -10.88 2.59
C GLU A 213 6.88 -11.77 2.30
N ARG A 214 7.04 -12.87 3.04
CA ARG A 214 8.18 -13.79 2.83
C ARG A 214 8.09 -14.54 1.51
N GLU A 215 6.92 -15.06 1.16
CA GLU A 215 6.70 -15.75 -0.10
C GLU A 215 6.85 -14.81 -1.29
N LYS A 216 6.30 -13.60 -1.21
CA LYS A 216 6.44 -12.58 -2.27
C LYS A 216 7.90 -12.21 -2.53
N ILE A 217 8.75 -12.13 -1.49
CA ILE A 217 10.17 -11.83 -1.65
C ILE A 217 10.91 -13.00 -2.31
N LEU A 218 10.56 -14.24 -1.99
CA LEU A 218 11.15 -15.42 -2.62
C LEU A 218 10.80 -15.51 -4.11
N HIS A 219 9.59 -15.08 -4.50
CA HIS A 219 9.14 -15.06 -5.90
C HIS A 219 9.36 -13.71 -6.60
N LEU A 220 10.05 -12.78 -5.96
CA LEU A 220 10.30 -11.44 -6.50
C LEU A 220 10.96 -11.46 -7.89
N PRO A 221 11.99 -12.30 -8.18
CA PRO A 221 12.58 -12.37 -9.52
C PRO A 221 11.56 -12.71 -10.60
N GLU A 222 10.70 -13.71 -10.35
CA GLU A 222 9.69 -14.19 -11.30
C GLU A 222 8.64 -13.11 -11.58
N ASP A 223 8.20 -12.39 -10.54
CA ASP A 223 7.24 -11.31 -10.66
C ASP A 223 7.83 -10.10 -11.41
N LEU A 224 9.10 -9.78 -11.18
CA LEU A 224 9.80 -8.72 -11.91
C LEU A 224 9.96 -9.08 -13.39
N HIS A 225 10.27 -10.34 -13.73
CA HIS A 225 10.38 -10.81 -15.11
C HIS A 225 9.07 -10.74 -15.90
N ARG A 226 7.91 -10.75 -15.23
CA ARG A 226 6.63 -10.50 -15.90
C ARG A 226 6.49 -9.10 -16.50
N ARG A 227 7.26 -8.13 -16.00
CA ARG A 227 7.26 -6.73 -16.49
C ARG A 227 8.56 -6.31 -17.17
N VAL A 228 9.67 -6.86 -16.75
CA VAL A 228 11.02 -6.48 -17.22
C VAL A 228 11.60 -7.63 -18.03
N VAL A 229 11.82 -7.39 -19.31
CA VAL A 229 12.28 -8.40 -20.26
C VAL A 229 13.76 -8.19 -20.57
N GLY A 230 14.54 -9.27 -20.57
CA GLY A 230 15.92 -9.28 -21.04
C GLY A 230 16.95 -8.63 -20.12
N GLN A 231 16.63 -8.47 -18.83
CA GLN A 231 17.52 -7.86 -17.83
C GLN A 231 17.71 -8.79 -16.62
N ASP A 232 17.97 -10.09 -16.86
CA ASP A 232 18.00 -11.13 -15.83
C ASP A 232 19.00 -10.80 -14.71
N GLU A 233 20.24 -10.40 -15.07
CA GLU A 233 21.27 -10.03 -14.10
C GLU A 233 20.85 -8.82 -13.23
N ALA A 234 20.12 -7.88 -13.80
CA ALA A 234 19.62 -6.70 -13.05
C ALA A 234 18.54 -7.10 -12.06
N VAL A 235 17.62 -7.98 -12.48
CA VAL A 235 16.53 -8.51 -11.64
C VAL A 235 17.12 -9.33 -10.49
N ASP A 236 18.06 -10.23 -10.78
CA ASP A 236 18.69 -11.09 -9.77
C ASP A 236 19.43 -10.27 -8.71
N LYS A 237 20.31 -9.34 -9.12
CA LYS A 237 21.09 -8.50 -8.19
C LYS A 237 20.18 -7.65 -7.27
N VAL A 238 19.12 -7.07 -7.83
CA VAL A 238 18.18 -6.28 -7.04
C VAL A 238 17.42 -7.17 -6.07
N SER A 239 16.94 -8.31 -6.52
CA SER A 239 16.18 -9.26 -5.69
C SER A 239 17.03 -9.80 -4.54
N ASP A 240 18.28 -10.16 -4.80
CA ASP A 240 19.23 -10.64 -3.79
C ASP A 240 19.51 -9.58 -2.71
N ALA A 241 19.69 -8.31 -3.12
CA ALA A 241 19.92 -7.22 -2.17
C ALA A 241 18.69 -6.99 -1.28
N ILE A 242 17.50 -7.03 -1.85
CA ILE A 242 16.24 -6.91 -1.10
C ILE A 242 16.05 -8.10 -0.17
N LEU A 243 16.35 -9.32 -0.63
CA LEU A 243 16.28 -10.53 0.19
C LEU A 243 17.20 -10.42 1.41
N ARG A 244 18.46 -9.98 1.22
CA ARG A 244 19.42 -9.75 2.34
C ARG A 244 18.89 -8.75 3.36
N SER A 245 18.32 -7.63 2.89
CA SER A 245 17.76 -6.61 3.76
C SER A 245 16.57 -7.14 4.57
N ARG A 246 15.65 -7.84 3.92
CA ARG A 246 14.43 -8.39 4.57
C ARG A 246 14.70 -9.58 5.48
N ALA A 247 15.80 -10.30 5.24
CA ALA A 247 16.28 -11.34 6.15
C ALA A 247 16.91 -10.78 7.44
N GLY A 248 17.07 -9.44 7.54
CA GLY A 248 17.67 -8.79 8.71
C GLY A 248 19.20 -8.95 8.81
N ILE A 249 19.86 -9.30 7.70
CA ILE A 249 21.32 -9.49 7.63
C ILE A 249 22.03 -8.17 7.28
N SER A 250 21.32 -7.23 6.63
CA SER A 250 21.82 -5.90 6.31
C SER A 250 21.78 -4.95 7.51
N ASP A 251 22.53 -3.86 7.44
CA ASP A 251 22.54 -2.81 8.48
C ASP A 251 21.13 -2.18 8.62
N PRO A 252 20.48 -2.24 9.79
CA PRO A 252 19.15 -1.72 10.01
C PRO A 252 19.05 -0.19 9.92
N ASN A 253 20.20 0.52 9.91
CA ASN A 253 20.23 1.97 9.80
C ASN A 253 20.29 2.47 8.36
N ARG A 254 20.39 1.59 7.37
CA ARG A 254 20.48 1.94 5.94
C ARG A 254 19.14 1.74 5.24
N PRO A 255 18.92 2.36 4.06
CA PRO A 255 17.76 2.03 3.20
C PRO A 255 17.67 0.53 2.89
N ILE A 256 16.49 0.05 2.50
CA ILE A 256 16.24 -1.37 2.12
C ILE A 256 17.22 -1.82 1.03
N GLY A 257 17.55 -0.92 0.10
CA GLY A 257 18.52 -1.14 -0.96
C GLY A 257 18.89 0.17 -1.65
N SER A 258 20.09 0.20 -2.19
CA SER A 258 20.64 1.36 -2.89
C SER A 258 21.34 0.92 -4.17
N PHE A 259 20.84 1.38 -5.32
CA PHE A 259 21.20 0.87 -6.63
C PHE A 259 21.60 2.00 -7.59
N LEU A 260 22.66 1.79 -8.36
CA LEU A 260 22.99 2.61 -9.51
C LEU A 260 22.71 1.83 -10.81
N PHE A 261 21.74 2.27 -11.59
CA PHE A 261 21.33 1.68 -12.86
C PHE A 261 22.03 2.40 -14.02
N LEU A 262 22.91 1.70 -14.70
CA LEU A 262 23.68 2.21 -15.84
C LEU A 262 23.17 1.61 -17.14
N GLY A 263 23.27 2.35 -18.22
CA GLY A 263 22.96 1.85 -19.55
C GLY A 263 22.23 2.82 -20.45
N PRO A 264 22.00 2.45 -21.71
CA PRO A 264 21.36 3.32 -22.68
C PRO A 264 19.91 3.64 -22.32
N THR A 265 19.35 4.61 -23.02
CA THR A 265 17.94 5.02 -22.81
C THR A 265 17.00 3.92 -23.32
N GLY A 266 15.88 3.70 -22.62
CA GLY A 266 14.81 2.82 -23.10
C GLY A 266 15.06 1.32 -22.91
N VAL A 267 16.03 0.92 -22.09
CA VAL A 267 16.35 -0.50 -21.80
C VAL A 267 15.60 -1.08 -20.60
N GLY A 268 14.79 -0.28 -19.90
CA GLY A 268 13.96 -0.78 -18.79
C GLY A 268 14.35 -0.30 -17.39
N LYS A 269 15.33 0.60 -17.21
CA LYS A 269 15.74 1.12 -15.88
C LYS A 269 14.56 1.62 -15.04
N THR A 270 13.77 2.52 -15.58
CA THR A 270 12.59 3.07 -14.89
C THR A 270 11.45 2.04 -14.76
N GLU A 271 11.34 1.08 -15.70
CA GLU A 271 10.33 0.03 -15.62
C GLU A 271 10.64 -0.96 -14.48
N LEU A 272 11.92 -1.29 -14.26
CA LEU A 272 12.31 -2.10 -13.09
C LEU A 272 11.97 -1.38 -11.79
N ALA A 273 12.22 -0.06 -11.69
CA ALA A 273 11.82 0.71 -10.52
C ALA A 273 10.29 0.65 -10.30
N LYS A 274 9.49 0.77 -11.36
CA LYS A 274 8.02 0.64 -11.27
C LYS A 274 7.57 -0.76 -10.87
N ALA A 275 8.19 -1.79 -11.44
CA ALA A 275 7.90 -3.17 -11.09
C ALA A 275 8.23 -3.45 -9.62
N LEU A 276 9.34 -2.92 -9.11
CA LEU A 276 9.69 -3.00 -7.69
C LEU A 276 8.68 -2.28 -6.79
N ALA A 277 8.24 -1.08 -7.18
CA ALA A 277 7.23 -0.34 -6.41
C ALA A 277 5.90 -1.11 -6.34
N GLU A 278 5.46 -1.69 -7.45
CA GLU A 278 4.25 -2.51 -7.49
C GLU A 278 4.39 -3.77 -6.62
N ASN A 279 5.51 -4.47 -6.71
CA ASN A 279 5.71 -5.72 -5.96
C ASN A 279 5.98 -5.50 -4.47
N LEU A 280 6.76 -4.48 -4.11
CA LEU A 280 7.16 -4.24 -2.73
C LEU A 280 6.23 -3.28 -1.98
N PHE A 281 5.56 -2.38 -2.68
CA PHE A 281 4.71 -1.34 -2.11
C PHE A 281 3.30 -1.30 -2.70
N ASP A 282 2.88 -2.35 -3.44
CA ASP A 282 1.56 -2.63 -4.04
C ASP A 282 0.98 -1.55 -4.98
N ASP A 283 1.71 -0.47 -5.24
CA ASP A 283 1.31 0.54 -6.22
C ASP A 283 2.56 1.08 -6.94
N GLU A 284 2.54 1.04 -8.26
CA GLU A 284 3.60 1.64 -9.08
C GLU A 284 3.75 3.16 -8.88
N LYS A 285 2.77 3.81 -8.23
CA LYS A 285 2.79 5.24 -7.87
C LYS A 285 3.58 5.52 -6.58
N ASN A 286 4.00 4.49 -5.85
CA ASN A 286 4.85 4.65 -4.67
C ASN A 286 6.31 4.86 -5.08
N ILE A 287 6.51 5.79 -6.02
CA ILE A 287 7.81 6.27 -6.49
C ILE A 287 7.86 7.79 -6.30
N VAL A 288 8.90 8.23 -5.60
CA VAL A 288 9.32 9.63 -5.54
C VAL A 288 10.38 9.83 -6.62
N ARG A 289 10.00 10.40 -7.76
CA ARG A 289 10.93 10.65 -8.86
C ARG A 289 11.46 12.06 -8.81
N ILE A 290 12.78 12.19 -8.86
CA ILE A 290 13.51 13.47 -8.86
C ILE A 290 14.45 13.47 -10.07
N ASP A 291 14.21 14.41 -10.98
CA ASP A 291 15.06 14.60 -12.16
C ASP A 291 16.24 15.49 -11.80
N MET A 292 17.46 14.95 -11.87
CA MET A 292 18.66 15.67 -11.49
C MET A 292 19.05 16.79 -12.45
N SER A 293 18.46 16.85 -13.64
CA SER A 293 18.61 18.00 -14.54
C SER A 293 18.04 19.31 -13.96
N GLU A 294 17.11 19.23 -13.00
CA GLU A 294 16.58 20.39 -12.27
C GLU A 294 17.50 20.83 -11.11
N TYR A 295 18.50 20.02 -10.75
CA TYR A 295 19.39 20.21 -9.60
C TYR A 295 20.87 20.35 -10.00
N MET A 296 21.12 20.97 -11.13
CA MET A 296 22.47 21.23 -11.66
C MET A 296 23.16 22.40 -10.95
N GLU A 297 22.40 23.33 -10.40
CA GLU A 297 22.91 24.52 -9.73
C GLU A 297 22.85 24.38 -8.21
N LYS A 298 23.82 24.97 -7.50
CA LYS A 298 23.92 24.94 -6.04
C LYS A 298 22.64 25.41 -5.34
N PHE A 299 22.00 26.45 -5.89
CA PHE A 299 20.77 26.99 -5.31
C PHE A 299 19.61 25.98 -5.38
N SER A 300 19.55 25.19 -6.44
CA SER A 300 18.50 24.18 -6.60
C SER A 300 18.59 23.05 -5.57
N VAL A 301 19.80 22.74 -5.09
CA VAL A 301 20.03 21.64 -4.14
C VAL A 301 19.30 21.88 -2.82
N SER A 302 19.23 23.14 -2.36
CA SER A 302 18.48 23.47 -1.13
C SER A 302 17.00 23.14 -1.22
N ARG A 303 16.42 23.09 -2.42
CA ARG A 303 15.02 22.69 -2.61
C ARG A 303 14.76 21.22 -2.26
N LEU A 304 15.78 20.35 -2.28
CA LEU A 304 15.62 18.94 -1.89
C LEU A 304 15.31 18.79 -0.40
N VAL A 305 16.00 19.58 0.44
CA VAL A 305 15.93 19.47 1.91
C VAL A 305 15.08 20.60 2.52
N GLY A 306 14.84 21.65 1.76
CA GLY A 306 14.13 22.85 2.17
C GLY A 306 15.00 24.09 2.22
N ALA A 307 14.39 25.25 1.98
CA ALA A 307 15.06 26.54 2.04
C ALA A 307 15.45 26.89 3.49
N PRO A 308 16.60 27.57 3.71
CA PRO A 308 16.96 28.06 5.05
C PRO A 308 15.93 29.06 5.60
N PRO A 309 15.87 29.26 6.94
CA PRO A 309 14.99 30.25 7.55
C PRO A 309 15.18 31.65 6.95
N GLY A 310 14.06 32.30 6.62
CA GLY A 310 14.03 33.64 6.01
C GLY A 310 14.10 33.67 4.49
N TYR A 311 14.22 32.55 3.81
CA TYR A 311 14.15 32.45 2.36
C TYR A 311 12.74 32.03 1.89
N VAL A 312 12.39 32.42 0.66
CA VAL A 312 11.11 32.03 0.02
C VAL A 312 11.08 30.51 -0.14
N GLY A 313 9.98 29.86 0.27
CA GLY A 313 9.80 28.41 0.23
C GLY A 313 10.20 27.67 1.53
N TYR A 314 10.57 28.38 2.60
CA TYR A 314 10.90 27.76 3.90
C TYR A 314 9.71 26.95 4.48
N GLU A 315 8.50 27.49 4.38
CA GLU A 315 7.29 26.83 4.89
C GLU A 315 6.85 25.61 4.07
N GLU A 316 7.25 25.55 2.79
CA GLU A 316 6.88 24.45 1.88
C GLU A 316 7.66 23.17 2.18
N GLY A 317 8.80 23.27 2.89
CA GLY A 317 9.71 22.15 3.14
C GLY A 317 10.49 21.72 1.91
N GLY A 318 11.28 20.65 2.03
CA GLY A 318 12.07 20.11 0.93
C GLY A 318 11.29 19.14 0.06
N THR A 319 11.47 19.20 -1.24
CA THR A 319 10.77 18.33 -2.19
C THR A 319 11.03 16.84 -1.94
N LEU A 320 12.28 16.48 -1.62
CA LEU A 320 12.64 15.10 -1.28
C LEU A 320 12.14 14.74 0.13
N THR A 321 12.43 15.59 1.12
CA THR A 321 12.11 15.30 2.52
C THR A 321 10.61 15.22 2.77
N GLU A 322 9.82 16.15 2.22
CA GLU A 322 8.36 16.09 2.34
C GLU A 322 7.73 14.91 1.59
N ALA A 323 8.25 14.57 0.39
CA ALA A 323 7.75 13.43 -0.36
C ALA A 323 7.96 12.11 0.40
N VAL A 324 9.15 11.89 0.98
CA VAL A 324 9.46 10.68 1.74
C VAL A 324 8.74 10.67 3.09
N ARG A 325 8.61 11.83 3.77
CA ARG A 325 7.84 11.93 5.00
C ARG A 325 6.38 11.51 4.81
N ARG A 326 5.78 11.88 3.67
CA ARG A 326 4.41 11.50 3.31
C ARG A 326 4.29 10.06 2.82
N LYS A 327 5.36 9.51 2.22
CA LYS A 327 5.42 8.16 1.68
C LYS A 327 6.70 7.46 2.13
N PRO A 328 6.80 7.05 3.40
CA PRO A 328 8.01 6.44 3.94
C PRO A 328 8.34 5.07 3.30
N TYR A 329 7.33 4.42 2.72
CA TYR A 329 7.45 3.17 1.95
C TYR A 329 7.37 3.50 0.47
N SER A 330 8.49 3.86 -0.11
CA SER A 330 8.55 4.25 -1.53
C SER A 330 9.92 3.97 -2.14
N ILE A 331 9.94 3.96 -3.45
CA ILE A 331 11.19 4.04 -4.21
C ILE A 331 11.52 5.51 -4.43
N VAL A 332 12.72 5.91 -4.07
CA VAL A 332 13.26 7.22 -4.39
C VAL A 332 14.15 7.08 -5.62
N LEU A 333 13.66 7.57 -6.75
CA LEU A 333 14.33 7.48 -8.05
C LEU A 333 14.98 8.81 -8.40
N PHE A 334 16.30 8.86 -8.39
CA PHE A 334 17.09 9.98 -8.88
C PHE A 334 17.47 9.72 -10.34
N ASP A 335 16.81 10.43 -11.26
CA ASP A 335 17.03 10.24 -12.69
C ASP A 335 18.15 11.14 -13.20
N GLU A 336 19.02 10.61 -14.07
CA GLU A 336 20.18 11.32 -14.68
C GLU A 336 21.15 11.88 -13.62
N ILE A 337 21.57 11.04 -12.66
CA ILE A 337 22.38 11.44 -11.50
C ILE A 337 23.72 12.11 -11.89
N GLU A 338 24.25 11.83 -13.08
CA GLU A 338 25.45 12.47 -13.61
C GLU A 338 25.33 13.98 -13.83
N LYS A 339 24.07 14.50 -13.91
CA LYS A 339 23.81 15.94 -14.07
C LYS A 339 23.73 16.70 -12.74
N ALA A 340 23.66 15.98 -11.63
CA ALA A 340 23.49 16.57 -10.31
C ALA A 340 24.66 17.44 -9.88
N HIS A 341 24.36 18.56 -9.20
CA HIS A 341 25.40 19.36 -8.54
C HIS A 341 26.14 18.52 -7.48
N PRO A 342 27.46 18.71 -7.27
CA PRO A 342 28.24 17.95 -6.28
C PRO A 342 27.67 17.92 -4.87
N ASP A 343 26.96 18.96 -4.43
CA ASP A 343 26.35 19.02 -3.10
C ASP A 343 25.17 18.02 -2.93
N VAL A 344 24.55 17.54 -4.02
CA VAL A 344 23.54 16.48 -3.97
C VAL A 344 24.13 15.19 -3.42
N PHE A 345 25.38 14.87 -3.78
CA PHE A 345 26.05 13.67 -3.30
C PHE A 345 26.32 13.71 -1.80
N ASN A 346 26.47 14.88 -1.20
CA ASN A 346 26.61 15.01 0.26
C ASN A 346 25.29 14.63 0.97
N ILE A 347 24.14 15.02 0.38
CA ILE A 347 22.82 14.62 0.86
C ILE A 347 22.63 13.10 0.71
N LEU A 348 22.98 12.55 -0.45
CA LEU A 348 22.87 11.12 -0.72
C LEU A 348 23.77 10.29 0.21
N LEU A 349 25.01 10.73 0.49
CA LEU A 349 25.90 10.05 1.43
C LEU A 349 25.26 9.93 2.82
N GLN A 350 24.64 11.00 3.32
CA GLN A 350 23.96 10.96 4.60
C GLN A 350 22.79 9.97 4.60
N ILE A 351 21.99 9.94 3.52
CA ILE A 351 20.89 8.99 3.38
C ILE A 351 21.41 7.55 3.32
N LEU A 352 22.48 7.30 2.57
CA LEU A 352 23.03 5.96 2.37
C LEU A 352 23.75 5.41 3.62
N ASP A 353 24.33 6.28 4.46
CA ASP A 353 25.04 5.89 5.68
C ASP A 353 24.11 5.79 6.89
N ASP A 354 23.32 6.85 7.15
CA ASP A 354 22.50 6.98 8.36
C ASP A 354 21.04 6.61 8.15
N GLY A 355 20.60 6.40 6.90
CA GLY A 355 19.20 6.14 6.54
C GLY A 355 18.26 7.27 6.93
N ARG A 356 18.75 8.48 7.15
CA ARG A 356 17.97 9.65 7.56
C ARG A 356 18.62 10.95 7.12
N ILE A 357 17.81 12.00 7.03
CA ILE A 357 18.28 13.36 6.81
C ILE A 357 17.47 14.34 7.65
N THR A 358 18.11 15.41 8.10
CA THR A 358 17.42 16.51 8.79
C THR A 358 17.07 17.59 7.78
N ASP A 359 15.80 17.97 7.71
CA ASP A 359 15.32 19.03 6.82
C ASP A 359 15.68 20.43 7.37
N SER A 360 15.39 21.47 6.57
CA SER A 360 15.64 22.87 6.96
C SER A 360 14.83 23.34 8.16
N GLN A 361 13.76 22.64 8.54
CA GLN A 361 12.92 22.92 9.70
C GLN A 361 13.37 22.15 10.96
N GLY A 362 14.48 21.42 10.89
CA GLY A 362 15.02 20.62 11.99
C GLY A 362 14.32 19.28 12.20
N ARG A 363 13.44 18.86 11.30
CA ARG A 363 12.76 17.57 11.37
C ARG A 363 13.63 16.49 10.74
N THR A 364 13.76 15.35 11.41
CA THR A 364 14.46 14.19 10.88
C THR A 364 13.51 13.35 10.04
N VAL A 365 13.89 13.12 8.78
CA VAL A 365 13.13 12.28 7.83
C VAL A 365 13.86 10.95 7.68
N ASP A 366 13.12 9.85 7.87
CA ASP A 366 13.63 8.48 7.84
C ASP A 366 13.51 7.87 6.44
N PHE A 367 14.60 7.34 5.92
CA PHE A 367 14.73 6.66 4.62
C PHE A 367 14.95 5.15 4.75
N LYS A 368 14.95 4.58 5.97
CA LYS A 368 15.25 3.16 6.21
C LYS A 368 14.27 2.21 5.52
N ASN A 369 13.05 2.67 5.28
CA ASN A 369 12.02 1.91 4.60
C ASN A 369 11.92 2.23 3.09
N THR A 370 12.86 3.00 2.54
CA THR A 370 12.91 3.33 1.12
C THR A 370 13.91 2.47 0.37
N ILE A 371 13.74 2.41 -0.95
CA ILE A 371 14.74 1.89 -1.89
C ILE A 371 15.25 3.07 -2.70
N ILE A 372 16.55 3.28 -2.70
CA ILE A 372 17.20 4.35 -3.44
C ILE A 372 17.66 3.81 -4.80
N ILE A 373 17.15 4.39 -5.87
CA ILE A 373 17.56 4.05 -7.24
C ILE A 373 18.09 5.30 -7.93
N LEU A 374 19.29 5.20 -8.43
CA LEU A 374 19.96 6.23 -9.21
C LEU A 374 20.05 5.73 -10.65
N THR A 375 19.65 6.53 -11.64
CA THR A 375 19.83 6.16 -13.05
C THR A 375 20.86 7.03 -13.70
N SER A 376 21.64 6.46 -14.59
CA SER A 376 22.64 7.17 -15.37
C SER A 376 22.80 6.58 -16.78
N ASN A 377 23.19 7.42 -17.71
CA ASN A 377 23.55 7.02 -19.07
C ASN A 377 25.09 7.00 -19.29
N LEU A 378 25.86 7.19 -18.22
CA LEU A 378 27.33 7.10 -18.29
C LEU A 378 27.77 5.71 -18.77
N GLY A 379 28.74 5.66 -19.66
CA GLY A 379 29.25 4.43 -20.25
C GLY A 379 28.27 3.69 -21.18
N ALA A 380 27.15 4.30 -21.58
CA ALA A 380 26.17 3.67 -22.45
C ALA A 380 26.77 3.19 -23.78
N THR A 381 27.67 3.97 -24.39
CA THR A 381 28.36 3.60 -25.62
C THR A 381 29.24 2.37 -25.42
N ASP A 382 30.01 2.34 -24.33
CA ASP A 382 30.86 1.18 -24.00
C ASP A 382 30.06 -0.08 -23.74
N ILE A 383 28.87 0.05 -23.11
CA ILE A 383 27.95 -1.06 -22.91
C ILE A 383 27.41 -1.60 -24.23
N ILE A 384 27.02 -0.70 -25.16
CA ILE A 384 26.49 -1.11 -26.49
C ILE A 384 27.56 -1.80 -27.32
N GLU A 385 28.76 -1.23 -27.38
CA GLU A 385 29.87 -1.77 -28.16
C GLU A 385 30.52 -3.03 -27.54
N GLY A 386 30.33 -3.21 -26.26
CA GLY A 386 30.94 -4.30 -25.49
C GLY A 386 30.09 -5.55 -25.35
N ILE A 387 29.02 -5.74 -26.11
CA ILE A 387 28.20 -6.95 -26.08
C ILE A 387 28.91 -8.10 -26.77
N GLU A 388 29.20 -9.15 -26.01
CA GLU A 388 29.79 -10.40 -26.49
C GLU A 388 29.03 -11.60 -25.90
N GLY A 389 28.60 -12.55 -26.75
CA GLY A 389 27.92 -13.77 -26.29
C GLY A 389 26.64 -13.55 -25.48
N GLY A 390 25.93 -12.41 -25.69
CA GLY A 390 24.71 -12.06 -24.98
C GLY A 390 24.94 -11.40 -23.59
N GLY A 391 26.19 -11.16 -23.22
CA GLY A 391 26.60 -10.44 -22.00
C GLY A 391 27.44 -9.21 -22.29
N ILE A 392 27.71 -8.39 -21.27
CA ILE A 392 28.64 -7.27 -21.34
C ILE A 392 30.06 -7.83 -21.08
N SER A 393 30.98 -7.65 -22.02
CA SER A 393 32.36 -8.14 -21.87
C SER A 393 33.04 -7.48 -20.67
N LYS A 394 33.97 -8.22 -20.03
CA LYS A 394 34.72 -7.73 -18.88
C LYS A 394 35.49 -6.44 -19.21
N ALA A 395 36.05 -6.35 -20.41
CA ALA A 395 36.73 -5.16 -20.86
C ALA A 395 35.81 -3.92 -20.96
N ALA A 396 34.57 -4.09 -21.38
CA ALA A 396 33.56 -3.03 -21.38
C ALA A 396 33.16 -2.65 -19.95
N GLN A 397 32.92 -3.63 -19.08
CA GLN A 397 32.64 -3.37 -17.66
C GLN A 397 33.75 -2.55 -17.01
N ASP A 398 35.03 -2.92 -17.23
CA ASP A 398 36.18 -2.20 -16.68
C ASP A 398 36.26 -0.74 -17.18
N ARG A 399 35.96 -0.50 -18.49
CA ARG A 399 35.86 0.86 -19.03
C ARG A 399 34.73 1.66 -18.36
N VAL A 400 33.57 1.07 -18.22
CA VAL A 400 32.44 1.74 -17.53
C VAL A 400 32.78 2.07 -16.10
N TYR A 401 33.40 1.15 -15.36
CA TYR A 401 33.88 1.42 -14.00
C TYR A 401 34.93 2.53 -13.95
N ALA A 402 35.83 2.63 -14.96
CA ALA A 402 36.78 3.71 -15.04
C ALA A 402 36.09 5.09 -15.23
N ILE A 403 35.07 5.15 -16.08
CA ILE A 403 34.23 6.35 -16.28
C ILE A 403 33.52 6.73 -14.97
N LEU A 404 32.93 5.76 -14.27
CA LEU A 404 32.25 6.02 -12.99
C LEU A 404 33.19 6.61 -11.94
N LYS A 405 34.42 6.08 -11.82
CA LYS A 405 35.44 6.59 -10.89
C LYS A 405 35.91 8.00 -11.22
N GLN A 406 35.80 8.43 -12.48
CA GLN A 406 36.09 9.81 -12.87
C GLN A 406 34.90 10.77 -12.59
N SER A 407 33.68 10.26 -12.69
CA SER A 407 32.44 11.06 -12.54
C SER A 407 31.96 11.15 -11.10
N PHE A 408 32.19 10.12 -10.30
CA PHE A 408 31.70 10.04 -8.92
C PHE A 408 32.84 9.79 -7.94
N ARG A 409 32.68 10.32 -6.72
CA ARG A 409 33.66 10.09 -5.66
C ARG A 409 33.67 8.61 -5.25
N PRO A 410 34.84 8.01 -5.00
CA PRO A 410 34.94 6.61 -4.58
C PRO A 410 34.10 6.29 -3.34
N GLU A 411 34.04 7.20 -2.37
CA GLU A 411 33.24 7.06 -1.16
C GLU A 411 31.75 6.88 -1.46
N PHE A 412 31.22 7.57 -2.47
CA PHE A 412 29.82 7.43 -2.89
C PHE A 412 29.55 6.07 -3.53
N LEU A 413 30.41 5.65 -4.46
CA LEU A 413 30.24 4.36 -5.14
C LEU A 413 30.32 3.18 -4.16
N ASN A 414 31.15 3.28 -3.12
CA ASN A 414 31.31 2.24 -2.09
C ASN A 414 30.12 2.14 -1.12
N ARG A 415 29.22 3.12 -1.11
CA ARG A 415 28.02 3.11 -0.26
C ARG A 415 26.81 2.48 -0.95
N LEU A 416 26.88 2.30 -2.26
CA LEU A 416 25.83 1.62 -3.03
C LEU A 416 25.92 0.11 -2.81
N ASP A 417 24.77 -0.54 -2.68
CA ASP A 417 24.70 -2.00 -2.54
C ASP A 417 25.07 -2.69 -3.83
N GLU A 418 24.56 -2.17 -4.98
CA GLU A 418 24.88 -2.75 -6.29
C GLU A 418 24.95 -1.66 -7.38
N ILE A 419 25.93 -1.85 -8.28
CA ILE A 419 26.01 -1.11 -9.55
C ILE A 419 25.61 -2.06 -10.67
N ILE A 420 24.51 -1.73 -11.35
CA ILE A 420 23.84 -2.63 -12.28
C ILE A 420 23.89 -2.07 -13.70
N MET A 421 24.46 -2.82 -14.61
CA MET A 421 24.57 -2.45 -16.03
C MET A 421 23.46 -3.10 -16.82
N PHE A 422 22.57 -2.27 -17.37
CA PHE A 422 21.48 -2.71 -18.24
C PHE A 422 21.97 -2.98 -19.64
N LYS A 423 21.66 -4.15 -20.19
CA LYS A 423 22.00 -4.55 -21.54
C LYS A 423 21.09 -3.88 -22.57
N PRO A 424 21.58 -3.57 -23.77
CA PRO A 424 20.72 -3.21 -24.88
C PRO A 424 19.71 -4.33 -25.17
N LEU A 425 18.50 -3.96 -25.60
CA LEU A 425 17.44 -4.89 -25.89
C LEU A 425 17.67 -5.60 -27.22
N THR A 426 17.48 -6.91 -27.27
CA THR A 426 17.50 -7.72 -28.50
C THR A 426 16.14 -7.68 -29.19
N LYS A 427 16.07 -8.12 -30.45
CA LYS A 427 14.79 -8.25 -31.18
C LYS A 427 13.80 -9.17 -30.46
N GLU A 428 14.27 -10.23 -29.85
CA GLU A 428 13.44 -11.16 -29.04
C GLU A 428 12.85 -10.46 -27.81
N ASN A 429 13.66 -9.67 -27.12
CA ASN A 429 13.20 -8.88 -25.98
C ASN A 429 12.11 -7.88 -26.38
N ILE A 430 12.20 -7.28 -27.56
CA ILE A 430 11.20 -6.35 -28.08
C ILE A 430 9.86 -7.05 -28.28
N GLY A 431 9.84 -8.27 -28.81
CA GLY A 431 8.63 -9.09 -28.94
C GLY A 431 7.91 -9.26 -27.60
N GLY A 432 8.65 -9.62 -26.54
CA GLY A 432 8.12 -9.74 -25.19
C GLY A 432 7.57 -8.42 -24.64
N ILE A 433 8.25 -7.29 -24.91
CA ILE A 433 7.79 -5.95 -24.50
C ILE A 433 6.49 -5.56 -25.23
N VAL A 434 6.39 -5.86 -26.54
CA VAL A 434 5.16 -5.64 -27.32
C VAL A 434 4.00 -6.41 -26.68
N GLU A 435 4.19 -7.67 -26.36
CA GLU A 435 3.13 -8.47 -25.71
C GLU A 435 2.67 -7.87 -24.38
N ILE A 436 3.59 -7.39 -23.54
CA ILE A 436 3.25 -6.75 -22.27
C ILE A 436 2.43 -5.48 -22.50
N GLN A 437 2.82 -4.64 -23.47
CA GLN A 437 2.09 -3.40 -23.77
C GLN A 437 0.69 -3.69 -24.35
N LEU A 438 0.58 -4.68 -25.24
CA LEU A 438 -0.71 -5.09 -25.82
C LEU A 438 -1.63 -5.74 -24.78
N ARG A 439 -1.09 -6.50 -23.83
CA ARG A 439 -1.86 -7.04 -22.70
C ARG A 439 -2.41 -5.93 -21.78
N ARG A 440 -1.63 -4.88 -21.55
CA ARG A 440 -2.10 -3.68 -20.82
C ARG A 440 -3.23 -2.97 -21.57
N LEU A 441 -3.13 -2.89 -22.90
CA LEU A 441 -4.21 -2.34 -23.74
C LEU A 441 -5.47 -3.22 -23.68
N ALA A 442 -5.30 -4.54 -23.78
CA ALA A 442 -6.42 -5.49 -23.68
C ALA A 442 -7.19 -5.33 -22.35
N LYS A 443 -6.48 -5.24 -21.21
CA LYS A 443 -7.12 -5.00 -19.91
C LYS A 443 -7.91 -3.68 -19.85
N ARG A 444 -7.45 -2.63 -20.52
CA ARG A 444 -8.21 -1.36 -20.61
C ARG A 444 -9.47 -1.50 -21.44
N LEU A 445 -9.40 -2.25 -22.54
CA LEU A 445 -10.57 -2.52 -23.39
C LEU A 445 -11.57 -3.47 -22.74
N GLU A 446 -11.11 -4.41 -21.89
CA GLU A 446 -11.99 -5.25 -21.08
C GLU A 446 -12.86 -4.42 -20.10
N GLN A 447 -12.35 -3.31 -19.57
CA GLN A 447 -13.12 -2.37 -18.73
C GLN A 447 -14.26 -1.71 -19.50
N GLU A 448 -14.08 -1.55 -20.83
CA GLU A 448 -15.10 -1.06 -21.75
C GLU A 448 -15.95 -2.21 -22.35
N ASN A 449 -15.83 -3.43 -21.81
CA ASN A 449 -16.48 -4.65 -22.30
C ASN A 449 -16.12 -5.00 -23.74
N LEU A 450 -14.91 -4.75 -24.18
CA LEU A 450 -14.39 -5.07 -25.50
C LEU A 450 -13.25 -6.08 -25.42
N ILE A 451 -13.17 -6.99 -26.41
CA ILE A 451 -12.12 -8.01 -26.48
C ILE A 451 -11.12 -7.61 -27.56
N LEU A 452 -9.83 -7.53 -27.23
CA LEU A 452 -8.76 -7.22 -28.17
C LEU A 452 -8.15 -8.49 -28.75
N ASN A 453 -8.19 -8.66 -30.06
CA ASN A 453 -7.52 -9.72 -30.80
C ASN A 453 -6.49 -9.12 -31.78
N ILE A 454 -5.22 -9.45 -31.57
CA ILE A 454 -4.13 -8.94 -32.42
C ILE A 454 -3.44 -10.14 -33.07
N SER A 455 -3.26 -10.06 -34.39
CA SER A 455 -2.56 -11.09 -35.14
C SER A 455 -1.05 -11.10 -34.85
N ASP A 456 -0.40 -12.25 -35.03
CA ASP A 456 1.05 -12.36 -34.87
C ASP A 456 1.81 -11.53 -35.90
N LYS A 457 1.25 -11.35 -37.11
CA LYS A 457 1.79 -10.43 -38.12
C LYS A 457 1.82 -8.99 -37.60
N ALA A 458 0.72 -8.52 -37.00
CA ALA A 458 0.65 -7.17 -36.42
C ALA A 458 1.64 -7.00 -35.25
N LYS A 459 1.81 -8.03 -34.40
CA LYS A 459 2.81 -8.00 -33.31
C LYS A 459 4.21 -7.88 -33.87
N SER A 460 4.57 -8.67 -34.89
CA SER A 460 5.88 -8.61 -35.54
C SER A 460 6.13 -7.25 -36.19
N TYR A 461 5.13 -6.70 -36.89
CA TYR A 461 5.21 -5.38 -37.50
C TYR A 461 5.45 -4.28 -36.44
N ILE A 462 4.74 -4.34 -35.31
CA ILE A 462 4.92 -3.41 -34.19
C ILE A 462 6.34 -3.54 -33.61
N ALA A 463 6.85 -4.75 -33.45
CA ALA A 463 8.19 -5.01 -32.90
C ALA A 463 9.29 -4.46 -33.82
N GLU A 464 9.15 -4.61 -35.14
CA GLU A 464 10.17 -4.15 -36.11
C GLU A 464 10.17 -2.62 -36.26
N ASN A 465 9.00 -1.98 -36.28
CA ASN A 465 8.87 -0.55 -36.56
C ASN A 465 8.82 0.31 -35.28
N GLY A 466 8.54 -0.30 -34.13
CA GLY A 466 8.48 0.39 -32.84
C GLY A 466 9.81 0.45 -32.08
N TYR A 467 10.86 -0.18 -32.60
CA TYR A 467 12.18 -0.24 -31.99
C TYR A 467 13.19 0.67 -32.69
N ASP A 468 14.08 1.26 -31.90
CA ASP A 468 15.21 2.05 -32.40
C ASP A 468 16.47 1.64 -31.64
N ASN A 469 17.58 1.42 -32.37
CA ASN A 469 18.85 0.98 -31.78
C ASN A 469 19.44 1.97 -30.77
N VAL A 470 19.14 3.26 -30.88
CA VAL A 470 19.66 4.32 -30.00
C VAL A 470 18.72 4.58 -28.84
N TYR A 471 17.39 4.58 -29.12
CA TYR A 471 16.36 4.93 -28.13
C TYR A 471 15.68 3.71 -27.52
N GLY A 472 16.09 2.48 -27.87
CA GLY A 472 15.57 1.24 -27.33
C GLY A 472 14.07 1.08 -27.56
N ALA A 473 13.34 0.66 -26.54
CA ALA A 473 11.88 0.49 -26.59
C ALA A 473 11.08 1.78 -26.33
N ARG A 474 11.73 2.94 -26.17
CA ARG A 474 11.03 4.21 -25.90
C ARG A 474 10.08 4.64 -27.03
N PRO A 475 10.41 4.47 -28.33
CA PRO A 475 9.50 4.77 -29.44
C PRO A 475 8.30 3.82 -29.51
N LEU A 476 8.42 2.59 -29.02
CA LEU A 476 7.39 1.54 -29.10
C LEU A 476 6.04 2.00 -28.56
N LYS A 477 6.04 2.65 -27.41
CA LYS A 477 4.80 3.16 -26.80
C LYS A 477 4.09 4.17 -27.71
N ARG A 478 4.85 5.08 -28.36
CA ARG A 478 4.28 6.06 -29.29
C ARG A 478 3.78 5.39 -30.57
N PHE A 479 4.50 4.34 -31.01
CA PHE A 479 4.09 3.55 -32.17
C PHE A 479 2.75 2.85 -31.92
N ILE A 480 2.62 2.14 -30.81
CA ILE A 480 1.37 1.48 -30.39
C ILE A 480 0.25 2.51 -30.27
N GLN A 481 0.50 3.65 -29.64
CA GLN A 481 -0.49 4.71 -29.48
C GLN A 481 -1.00 5.22 -30.83
N LYS A 482 -0.09 5.46 -31.77
CA LYS A 482 -0.43 6.02 -33.09
C LYS A 482 -1.14 5.01 -33.98
N TYR A 483 -0.63 3.78 -34.05
CA TYR A 483 -1.05 2.80 -35.06
C TYR A 483 -2.03 1.74 -34.52
N VAL A 484 -2.19 1.61 -33.19
CA VAL A 484 -3.11 0.65 -32.57
C VAL A 484 -4.17 1.38 -31.75
N GLU A 485 -3.78 2.14 -30.71
CA GLU A 485 -4.75 2.77 -29.79
C GLU A 485 -5.62 3.82 -30.48
N THR A 486 -5.04 4.70 -31.31
CA THR A 486 -5.81 5.76 -31.99
C THR A 486 -6.82 5.20 -32.99
N PRO A 487 -6.50 4.22 -33.86
CA PRO A 487 -7.49 3.60 -34.73
C PRO A 487 -8.60 2.88 -33.95
N ILE A 488 -8.26 2.17 -32.88
CA ILE A 488 -9.25 1.50 -32.01
C ILE A 488 -10.18 2.54 -31.38
N ALA A 489 -9.64 3.62 -30.81
CA ALA A 489 -10.43 4.70 -30.22
C ALA A 489 -11.40 5.33 -31.25
N ARG A 490 -10.93 5.57 -32.48
CA ARG A 490 -11.79 6.07 -33.56
C ARG A 490 -12.90 5.09 -33.89
N TYR A 491 -12.57 3.79 -34.02
CA TYR A 491 -13.55 2.73 -34.27
C TYR A 491 -14.63 2.67 -33.18
N ILE A 492 -14.23 2.76 -31.90
CA ILE A 492 -15.17 2.75 -30.77
C ILE A 492 -16.12 3.94 -30.86
N ILE A 493 -15.61 5.14 -31.13
CA ILE A 493 -16.42 6.37 -31.19
C ILE A 493 -17.35 6.37 -32.41
N GLU A 494 -16.88 5.92 -33.58
CA GLU A 494 -17.67 5.92 -34.81
C GLU A 494 -18.72 4.81 -34.89
N LYS A 495 -18.40 3.64 -34.39
CA LYS A 495 -19.25 2.42 -34.54
C LYS A 495 -20.03 2.04 -33.31
N ASN A 496 -19.64 2.58 -32.13
CA ASN A 496 -20.25 2.24 -30.82
C ASN A 496 -20.51 0.72 -30.69
N PRO A 497 -19.46 -0.13 -30.72
CA PRO A 497 -19.62 -1.59 -30.74
C PRO A 497 -20.37 -2.07 -29.50
N ALA A 498 -21.19 -3.11 -29.67
CA ALA A 498 -21.91 -3.72 -28.56
C ALA A 498 -20.95 -4.34 -27.54
N ALA A 499 -21.35 -4.36 -26.28
CA ALA A 499 -20.60 -5.03 -25.20
C ALA A 499 -20.29 -6.49 -25.59
N GLY A 500 -19.05 -6.94 -25.35
CA GLY A 500 -18.57 -8.25 -25.76
C GLY A 500 -18.04 -8.35 -27.19
N SER A 501 -18.05 -7.25 -27.97
CA SER A 501 -17.50 -7.24 -29.32
C SER A 501 -15.98 -7.42 -29.33
N ALA A 502 -15.49 -8.19 -30.33
CA ALA A 502 -14.05 -8.39 -30.55
C ALA A 502 -13.52 -7.35 -31.55
N VAL A 503 -12.53 -6.58 -31.13
CA VAL A 503 -11.76 -5.67 -31.97
C VAL A 503 -10.56 -6.44 -32.51
N LYS A 504 -10.50 -6.66 -33.83
CA LYS A 504 -9.39 -7.34 -34.51
C LYS A 504 -8.43 -6.32 -35.08
N VAL A 505 -7.14 -6.51 -34.77
CA VAL A 505 -6.03 -5.71 -35.31
C VAL A 505 -5.14 -6.62 -36.12
N ASP A 506 -4.93 -6.29 -37.37
CA ASP A 506 -4.06 -7.00 -38.30
C ASP A 506 -3.13 -6.01 -39.01
N ALA A 507 -2.04 -6.49 -39.60
CA ALA A 507 -1.15 -5.71 -40.44
C ALA A 507 -1.40 -6.09 -41.89
N ASP A 508 -1.69 -5.09 -42.72
CA ASP A 508 -1.69 -5.24 -44.17
C ASP A 508 -0.27 -5.38 -44.69
N GLU A 509 -0.09 -6.06 -45.85
CA GLU A 509 1.23 -6.28 -46.48
C GLU A 509 1.90 -4.99 -46.93
#